data_3b548e9f9ce2b8f74c3c20ad60531afb
#
_entry.id   3b548e9f9ce2b8f74c3c20ad60531afb
#
_cell.length_a   1.000
_cell.length_b   1.000
_cell.length_c   1.000
_cell.angle_alpha   90.00
_cell.angle_beta   90.00
_cell.angle_gamma   90.00
#
_symmetry.space_group_name_H-M   'P 1'
#
loop_
_entity.id
_entity.type
_entity.pdbx_description
1 polymer ?
#
loop_
_entity_poly.entity_id
_entity_poly.type
_entity_poly.pdbx_seq_one_letter_code
_entity_poly.pdbx_strand_id
1 'polypeptide(L)' 'MSKILIIEDEEAIADLEKDYLELSGFEVEIEHRGDVGLKRALEEDFDLFILDLMLPEVDGFEI' A
#
# COMPACT_ATOMS: atom_id res chain seq x y z
N MET A 1 2.78 -2.75 -18.33
CA MET A 1 3.28 -3.21 -17.02
C MET A 1 2.34 -2.72 -15.93
N SER A 2 1.95 -3.61 -15.05
CA SER A 2 1.00 -3.23 -14.00
C SER A 2 1.67 -2.40 -12.92
N LYS A 3 0.95 -1.40 -12.46
CA LYS A 3 1.43 -0.47 -11.44
C LYS A 3 0.64 -0.68 -10.17
N ILE A 4 1.36 -0.89 -9.07
CA ILE A 4 0.76 -1.21 -7.78
C ILE A 4 1.14 -0.13 -6.77
N LEU A 5 0.15 0.31 -6.00
CA LEU A 5 0.40 1.20 -4.86
C LEU A 5 0.20 0.42 -3.58
N ILE A 6 1.24 0.42 -2.74
CA ILE A 6 1.18 -0.18 -1.42
C ILE A 6 1.02 0.93 -0.39
N ILE A 7 -0.04 0.85 0.39
CA ILE A 7 -0.26 1.78 1.49
C ILE A 7 -0.03 1.00 2.78
N GLU A 8 1.14 1.19 3.37
CA GLU A 8 1.59 0.41 4.53
C GLU A 8 2.39 1.33 5.45
N ASP A 9 2.00 1.37 6.72
CA ASP A 9 2.65 2.24 7.70
C ASP A 9 3.96 1.67 8.24
N GLU A 10 4.20 0.38 8.07
CA GLU A 10 5.45 -0.27 8.47
C GLU A 10 6.41 -0.33 7.30
N GLU A 11 7.52 0.43 7.39
CA GLU A 11 8.46 0.52 6.28
C GLU A 11 9.07 -0.82 5.90
N ALA A 12 9.43 -1.62 6.90
CA ALA A 12 10.07 -2.91 6.63
C ALA A 12 9.12 -3.85 5.87
N ILE A 13 7.85 -3.83 6.23
CA ILE A 13 6.85 -4.67 5.56
C ILE A 13 6.60 -4.18 4.15
N ALA A 14 6.49 -2.86 3.99
CA ALA A 14 6.29 -2.27 2.68
C ALA A 14 7.43 -2.61 1.73
N ASP A 15 8.66 -2.50 2.21
CA ASP A 15 9.84 -2.81 1.41
C ASP A 15 9.88 -4.27 1.00
N LEU A 16 9.51 -5.16 1.90
CA LEU A 16 9.46 -6.59 1.61
C LEU A 16 8.43 -6.90 0.52
N GLU A 17 7.25 -6.30 0.65
CA GLU A 17 6.19 -6.48 -0.34
C GLU A 17 6.59 -5.92 -1.69
N LYS A 18 7.22 -4.75 -1.69
CA LYS A 18 7.69 -4.12 -2.91
C LYS A 18 8.70 -5.01 -3.64
N ASP A 19 9.69 -5.51 -2.90
CA ASP A 19 10.71 -6.37 -3.48
C ASP A 19 10.10 -7.60 -4.13
N TYR A 20 9.17 -8.22 -3.44
CA TYR A 20 8.51 -9.41 -3.95
C TYR A 20 7.73 -9.13 -5.23
N LEU A 21 6.98 -8.05 -5.24
CA LEU A 21 6.17 -7.70 -6.40
C LEU A 21 7.02 -7.24 -7.58
N GLU A 22 8.12 -6.54 -7.32
CA GLU A 22 9.03 -6.13 -8.39
C GLU A 22 9.70 -7.32 -9.04
N LEU A 23 10.00 -8.35 -8.26
CA LEU A 23 10.53 -9.59 -8.81
C LEU A 23 9.53 -10.27 -9.75
N SER A 24 8.26 -10.04 -9.54
CA SER A 24 7.20 -10.57 -10.39
C SER A 24 6.91 -9.69 -11.61
N GLY A 25 7.65 -8.61 -11.77
CA GLY A 25 7.52 -7.75 -12.94
C GLY A 25 6.57 -6.58 -12.79
N PHE A 26 6.13 -6.28 -11.59
CA PHE A 26 5.24 -5.14 -11.35
C PHE A 26 6.03 -3.88 -11.05
N GLU A 27 5.44 -2.74 -11.38
CA GLU A 27 5.95 -1.46 -10.97
C GLU A 27 5.26 -1.11 -9.64
N VAL A 28 6.05 -0.82 -8.61
CA VAL A 28 5.50 -0.67 -7.27
C VAL A 28 5.89 0.67 -6.66
N GLU A 29 4.91 1.33 -6.05
CA GLU A 29 5.14 2.52 -5.26
C GLU A 29 4.60 2.31 -3.86
N ILE A 30 5.20 2.99 -2.90
CA ILE A 30 4.84 2.85 -1.49
C ILE A 30 4.41 4.18 -0.92
N GLU A 31 3.36 4.14 -0.13
CA GLU A 31 2.94 5.28 0.67
C GLU A 31 2.74 4.81 2.10
N HIS A 32 3.25 5.57 3.06
CA HIS A 32 3.19 5.17 4.46
C HIS A 32 2.01 5.78 5.21
N ARG A 33 1.35 6.73 4.62
CA ARG A 33 0.20 7.38 5.24
C ARG A 33 -1.07 7.05 4.46
N GLY A 34 -2.11 6.68 5.21
CA GLY A 34 -3.36 6.29 4.58
C GLY A 34 -4.03 7.44 3.84
N ASP A 35 -4.01 8.64 4.42
CA ASP A 35 -4.64 9.80 3.78
C ASP A 35 -3.95 10.17 2.47
N VAL A 36 -2.62 10.19 2.47
CA VAL A 36 -1.84 10.48 1.27
C VAL A 36 -2.00 9.35 0.25
N GLY A 37 -1.98 8.11 0.73
CA GLY A 37 -2.13 6.96 -0.15
C GLY A 37 -3.48 6.94 -0.85
N LEU A 38 -4.55 7.24 -0.13
CA LEU A 38 -5.87 7.30 -0.74
C LEU A 38 -5.95 8.42 -1.78
N LYS A 39 -5.35 9.55 -1.49
CA LYS A 39 -5.32 10.65 -2.44
C LYS A 39 -4.61 10.24 -3.73
N ARG A 40 -3.46 9.58 -3.60
CA ARG A 40 -2.71 9.09 -4.75
C ARG A 40 -3.52 8.05 -5.53
N ALA A 41 -4.23 7.19 -4.82
CA ALA A 41 -5.06 6.18 -5.45
C ALA A 41 -6.14 6.79 -6.32
N LEU A 42 -6.68 7.94 -5.90
CA LEU A 42 -7.72 8.62 -6.66
C LEU A 42 -7.18 9.47 -7.80
N GLU A 43 -5.95 9.96 -7.67
CA GLU A 43 -5.38 10.90 -8.63
C GLU A 43 -4.48 10.25 -9.68
N GLU A 44 -3.92 9.09 -9.38
CA GLU A 44 -2.98 8.41 -10.27
C GLU A 44 -3.56 7.10 -10.76
N ASP A 45 -3.07 6.66 -11.90
CA ASP A 45 -3.52 5.40 -12.50
C ASP A 45 -2.74 4.22 -11.94
N PHE A 46 -3.35 3.54 -10.98
CA PHE A 46 -2.81 2.29 -10.46
C PHE A 46 -3.71 1.15 -10.85
N ASP A 47 -3.12 0.01 -11.15
CA ASP A 47 -3.87 -1.19 -11.51
C ASP A 47 -4.36 -1.94 -10.28
N LEU A 48 -3.63 -1.80 -9.18
CA LEU A 48 -3.96 -2.51 -7.94
C LEU A 48 -3.49 -1.72 -6.74
N PHE A 49 -4.24 -1.82 -5.65
CA PHE A 49 -3.87 -1.19 -4.38
C PHE A 49 -3.75 -2.26 -3.31
N ILE A 50 -2.71 -2.16 -2.51
CA ILE A 50 -2.57 -2.99 -1.32
C ILE A 50 -2.67 -2.05 -0.12
N LEU A 51 -3.71 -2.25 0.67
CA LEU A 51 -3.97 -1.42 1.84
C LEU A 51 -3.74 -2.25 3.09
N ASP A 52 -2.70 -1.93 3.83
CA ASP A 52 -2.31 -2.69 5.01
C ASP A 52 -1.88 -1.72 6.10
N LEU A 53 -2.87 -1.16 6.78
CA LEU A 53 -2.63 -0.19 7.82
C LEU A 53 -3.00 -0.75 9.18
N MET A 54 -2.13 -0.52 10.14
CA MET A 54 -2.43 -0.81 11.52
C MET A 54 -3.23 0.34 12.09
N LEU A 55 -4.39 0.03 12.66
CA LEU A 55 -5.26 1.02 13.28
C LEU A 55 -5.37 0.69 14.76
N PRO A 56 -4.41 1.13 15.56
CA PRO A 56 -4.33 0.69 16.95
C PRO A 56 -5.52 1.09 17.81
N GLU A 57 -6.21 2.14 17.44
CA GLU A 57 -7.39 2.59 18.17
C GLU A 57 -8.67 1.90 17.73
N VAL A 58 -8.59 1.05 16.73
CA VAL A 58 -9.77 0.33 16.24
C VAL A 58 -9.70 -1.10 16.74
N ASP A 59 -10.64 -1.46 17.57
CA ASP A 59 -10.80 -2.82 18.03
C ASP A 59 -11.47 -3.66 16.95
N GLY A 60 -11.12 -4.93 16.90
CA GLY A 60 -11.78 -5.83 15.98
C GLY A 60 -13.27 -5.91 16.17
N PHE A 61 -13.73 -5.58 17.36
CA PHE A 61 -15.16 -5.61 17.66
C PHE A 61 -15.94 -4.47 17.05
N GLU A 62 -15.25 -3.43 16.69
CA GLU A 62 -15.92 -2.26 16.14
C GLU A 62 -16.11 -2.35 14.64
N ILE A 63 -15.51 -3.35 14.09
CA ILE A 63 -15.63 -3.63 12.69
C ILE A 63 -16.68 -4.71 12.45
#